data_2319b39524535e77391b87b40ab6241c
#
_entry.id   2319b39524535e77391b87b40ab6241c
#
_cell.length_a   1.000
_cell.length_b   1.000
_cell.length_c   1.000
_cell.angle_alpha   90.00
_cell.angle_beta   90.00
_cell.angle_gamma   90.00
#
_symmetry.space_group_name_H-M   'P 1'
#
loop_
_entity.id
_entity.type
_entity.pdbx_description
1 polymer ?
#
loop_
_entity_poly.entity_id
_entity_poly.type
_entity_poly.pdbx_seq_one_letter_code
_entity_poly.pdbx_strand_id
1 'polypeptide(L)'
;MRKFRSVLAVMAVAGIVVGACGDDEKSTDTTAGGSTETTAAGGEDAGLAAARANVEAHLTADGSIGVTIPLTAVPEKHTIAWMECDVPTCSAYLTPGFKAATEALGWDLQIFPMKSADPGPGIQAAIDAGPDYIAMTGVVAAQFQPQVDAAKAAGIPLLSCFGTDAPSADLGIYMQCGDHNFVEKTGPLMADWAIVDSEGAANVLIVNIPDFPVLVVETDAYKAQMEQNCSSCKYTELNVTLDDLIQGKVPAAVASALQADPSINYVFASFGDLPGGVTAALDAAGLLDGVTVYGQDFSTIDLEEIVAGTQGAWSADPKGYAAWLMVDAAARLSLGMELTEERDAAALPTIIIDEPAEAQAIIDVGGDWMPPGAEDAFKALWGV
;
A
#
# COMPACT_ATOMS: atom_id res chain seq x y z
N MET A 1 12.17 14.14 -18.90
CA MET A 1 10.93 14.44 -19.61
C MET A 1 10.30 13.10 -19.98
N ARG A 2 9.57 12.53 -19.04
CA ARG A 2 8.86 11.24 -19.24
C ARG A 2 7.68 11.47 -20.16
N LYS A 3 7.63 10.71 -21.24
CA LYS A 3 6.58 10.81 -22.26
C LYS A 3 5.48 9.80 -21.97
N PHE A 4 4.62 10.08 -21.05
CA PHE A 4 3.33 9.42 -20.96
C PHE A 4 2.23 10.47 -21.09
N ARG A 5 1.51 10.41 -22.12
CA ARG A 5 0.24 10.99 -22.54
C ARG A 5 0.34 11.65 -23.92
N SER A 6 0.16 10.84 -24.92
CA SER A 6 -0.43 11.25 -26.20
C SER A 6 -0.53 10.06 -27.15
N VAL A 7 -1.57 9.26 -27.06
CA VAL A 7 -2.12 8.60 -28.25
C VAL A 7 -3.63 8.52 -28.10
N LEU A 8 -4.29 9.60 -28.41
CA LEU A 8 -5.62 9.57 -29.00
C LEU A 8 -5.42 9.46 -30.51
N ALA A 9 -5.64 8.32 -31.08
CA ALA A 9 -5.81 8.18 -32.52
C ALA A 9 -7.00 7.27 -32.81
N VAL A 10 -8.10 7.93 -33.06
CA VAL A 10 -9.26 7.41 -33.80
C VAL A 10 -8.82 6.94 -35.17
N MET A 11 -9.09 5.67 -35.53
CA MET A 11 -9.38 5.33 -36.94
C MET A 11 -10.32 4.13 -37.01
N ALA A 12 -11.54 4.45 -37.29
CA ALA A 12 -12.49 3.52 -37.88
C ALA A 12 -12.21 3.39 -39.37
N VAL A 13 -12.03 2.19 -39.86
CA VAL A 13 -12.32 1.88 -41.27
C VAL A 13 -12.92 0.47 -41.35
N ALA A 14 -14.17 0.45 -41.78
CA ALA A 14 -14.88 -0.73 -42.18
C ALA A 14 -14.42 -1.17 -43.57
N GLY A 15 -14.27 -2.49 -43.76
CA GLY A 15 -14.06 -3.07 -45.08
C GLY A 15 -14.59 -4.49 -45.11
N ILE A 16 -15.82 -4.64 -45.59
CA ILE A 16 -16.45 -5.92 -45.96
C ILE A 16 -16.00 -6.30 -47.35
N VAL A 17 -15.51 -7.53 -47.53
CA VAL A 17 -15.60 -8.21 -48.85
C VAL A 17 -15.92 -9.70 -48.62
N VAL A 18 -16.99 -10.09 -49.27
CA VAL A 18 -17.57 -11.44 -49.40
C VAL A 18 -16.98 -12.15 -50.62
N GLY A 19 -16.85 -13.46 -50.57
CA GLY A 19 -16.67 -14.34 -51.75
C GLY A 19 -15.90 -15.62 -51.39
N ALA A 20 -16.44 -16.69 -51.36
CA ALA A 20 -17.17 -17.64 -52.15
C ALA A 20 -16.40 -18.98 -52.22
N CYS A 21 -17.17 -20.02 -52.06
CA CYS A 21 -16.86 -21.46 -52.04
C CYS A 21 -16.02 -22.03 -53.19
N GLY A 22 -15.35 -23.15 -52.92
CA GLY A 22 -14.82 -24.13 -53.89
C GLY A 22 -14.27 -25.33 -53.22
N ASP A 23 -14.96 -26.49 -53.35
CA ASP A 23 -14.58 -27.83 -52.96
C ASP A 23 -13.40 -28.41 -53.81
N ASP A 24 -12.59 -29.24 -53.28
CA ASP A 24 -12.36 -30.66 -53.62
C ASP A 24 -10.93 -31.16 -53.34
N GLU A 25 -10.96 -32.35 -52.67
CA GLU A 25 -10.14 -33.54 -52.77
C GLU A 25 -8.61 -33.55 -52.53
N LYS A 26 -8.33 -34.38 -51.48
CA LYS A 26 -7.28 -35.42 -51.32
C LYS A 26 -5.93 -35.27 -52.02
N SER A 27 -4.89 -35.24 -51.23
CA SER A 27 -3.83 -36.30 -51.30
C SER A 27 -2.91 -36.28 -50.08
N THR A 28 -2.66 -37.48 -49.54
CA THR A 28 -1.64 -37.83 -48.57
C THR A 28 -0.24 -37.51 -49.06
N ASP A 29 0.63 -36.89 -48.22
CA ASP A 29 1.88 -37.57 -47.84
C ASP A 29 2.61 -36.88 -46.69
N THR A 30 3.30 -37.69 -45.92
CA THR A 30 4.12 -37.49 -44.74
C THR A 30 5.37 -36.67 -45.05
N THR A 31 5.79 -35.75 -44.13
CA THR A 31 7.10 -35.77 -43.47
C THR A 31 7.36 -34.55 -42.61
N ALA A 32 7.78 -34.86 -41.37
CA ALA A 32 8.82 -34.22 -40.54
C ALA A 32 8.78 -32.73 -40.20
N GLY A 33 8.58 -32.47 -38.91
CA GLY A 33 9.51 -31.73 -38.06
C GLY A 33 9.70 -30.24 -38.38
N GLY A 34 8.93 -29.43 -37.69
CA GLY A 34 9.23 -28.04 -37.45
C GLY A 34 8.57 -27.66 -36.16
N SER A 35 9.25 -27.88 -35.03
CA SER A 35 8.89 -27.24 -33.77
C SER A 35 9.11 -25.76 -33.97
N THR A 36 8.04 -25.03 -34.21
CA THR A 36 8.06 -23.59 -34.14
C THR A 36 7.93 -23.23 -32.66
N GLU A 37 9.04 -22.89 -32.04
CA GLU A 37 9.07 -22.08 -30.81
C GLU A 37 8.38 -20.74 -31.11
N THR A 38 7.11 -20.64 -30.78
CA THR A 38 6.31 -19.41 -30.90
C THR A 38 5.50 -19.21 -29.62
N THR A 39 6.12 -19.43 -28.46
CA THR A 39 5.43 -19.30 -27.17
C THR A 39 6.05 -18.27 -26.23
N ALA A 40 7.22 -17.72 -26.50
CA ALA A 40 7.83 -16.73 -25.58
C ALA A 40 7.38 -15.27 -25.85
N ALA A 41 7.31 -14.85 -27.11
CA ALA A 41 6.97 -13.45 -27.43
C ALA A 41 5.50 -13.09 -27.13
N GLY A 42 4.58 -14.04 -27.25
CA GLY A 42 3.15 -13.79 -26.96
C GLY A 42 2.83 -13.71 -25.47
N GLY A 43 3.69 -14.24 -24.60
CA GLY A 43 3.51 -14.21 -23.15
C GLY A 43 4.00 -12.89 -22.53
N GLU A 44 5.12 -12.33 -23.00
CA GLU A 44 5.65 -11.06 -22.54
C GLU A 44 4.75 -9.89 -22.92
N ASP A 45 4.23 -9.85 -24.14
CA ASP A 45 3.26 -8.85 -24.56
C ASP A 45 1.96 -8.93 -23.76
N ALA A 46 1.50 -10.12 -23.38
CA ALA A 46 0.30 -10.30 -22.58
C ALA A 46 0.51 -9.84 -21.11
N GLY A 47 1.67 -10.15 -20.50
CA GLY A 47 2.02 -9.71 -19.17
C GLY A 47 2.14 -8.19 -19.07
N LEU A 48 2.84 -7.55 -20.01
CA LEU A 48 2.95 -6.10 -20.06
C LEU A 48 1.57 -5.42 -20.28
N ALA A 49 0.69 -6.02 -21.08
CA ALA A 49 -0.67 -5.51 -21.29
C ALA A 49 -1.52 -5.63 -20.01
N ALA A 50 -1.38 -6.73 -19.26
CA ALA A 50 -2.05 -6.90 -17.97
C ALA A 50 -1.54 -5.89 -16.93
N ALA A 51 -0.22 -5.69 -16.86
CA ALA A 51 0.39 -4.69 -16.00
C ALA A 51 -0.12 -3.26 -16.30
N ARG A 52 -0.20 -2.88 -17.59
CA ARG A 52 -0.76 -1.58 -18.02
C ARG A 52 -2.21 -1.41 -17.56
N ALA A 53 -3.04 -2.43 -17.76
CA ALA A 53 -4.45 -2.36 -17.36
C ALA A 53 -4.60 -2.19 -15.83
N ASN A 54 -3.76 -2.87 -15.04
CA ASN A 54 -3.76 -2.72 -13.58
C ASN A 54 -3.31 -1.31 -13.15
N VAL A 55 -2.23 -0.78 -13.73
CA VAL A 55 -1.76 0.58 -13.46
C VAL A 55 -2.82 1.63 -13.83
N GLU A 56 -3.41 1.53 -15.03
CA GLU A 56 -4.44 2.47 -15.51
C GLU A 56 -5.68 2.49 -14.60
N ALA A 57 -6.05 1.35 -14.02
CA ALA A 57 -7.18 1.26 -13.10
C ALA A 57 -6.95 1.97 -11.76
N HIS A 58 -5.69 2.26 -11.40
CA HIS A 58 -5.31 2.87 -10.12
C HIS A 58 -4.73 4.30 -10.27
N LEU A 59 -4.88 4.93 -11.43
CA LEU A 59 -4.46 6.33 -11.60
C LEU A 59 -5.44 7.34 -11.00
N THR A 60 -6.66 6.91 -10.63
CA THR A 60 -7.68 7.79 -10.05
C THR A 60 -8.50 7.06 -9.00
N ALA A 61 -8.85 7.75 -7.92
CA ALA A 61 -9.77 7.23 -6.92
C ALA A 61 -11.24 7.45 -7.36
N ASP A 62 -12.10 6.51 -6.97
CA ASP A 62 -13.55 6.63 -7.20
C ASP A 62 -14.28 7.49 -6.15
N GLY A 63 -13.58 7.96 -5.10
CA GLY A 63 -14.13 8.77 -4.02
C GLY A 63 -14.95 7.98 -2.99
N SER A 64 -15.02 6.66 -3.09
CA SER A 64 -15.70 5.82 -2.11
C SER A 64 -14.89 5.68 -0.82
N ILE A 65 -15.58 5.69 0.33
CA ILE A 65 -14.98 5.34 1.62
C ILE A 65 -15.15 3.87 1.98
N GLY A 66 -15.76 3.06 1.10
CA GLY A 66 -15.98 1.62 1.34
C GLY A 66 -17.00 1.28 2.43
N VAL A 67 -17.38 2.23 3.28
CA VAL A 67 -18.40 2.11 4.33
C VAL A 67 -19.65 2.84 3.89
N THR A 68 -20.81 2.16 3.94
CA THR A 68 -22.07 2.68 3.39
C THR A 68 -23.22 2.68 4.39
N ILE A 69 -23.12 1.92 5.49
CA ILE A 69 -24.19 1.78 6.48
C ILE A 69 -24.07 2.90 7.52
N PRO A 70 -25.05 3.81 7.64
CA PRO A 70 -25.06 4.83 8.67
C PRO A 70 -25.10 4.22 10.09
N LEU A 71 -24.56 4.94 11.06
CA LEU A 71 -24.76 4.60 12.47
C LEU A 71 -26.25 4.65 12.83
N THR A 72 -26.67 3.78 13.73
CA THR A 72 -28.07 3.73 14.21
C THR A 72 -28.44 4.92 15.10
N ALA A 73 -27.44 5.56 15.68
CA ALA A 73 -27.55 6.80 16.48
C ALA A 73 -26.17 7.46 16.56
N VAL A 74 -26.12 8.73 16.96
CA VAL A 74 -24.85 9.36 17.37
C VAL A 74 -24.40 8.67 18.68
N PRO A 75 -23.17 8.10 18.73
CA PRO A 75 -22.73 7.37 19.92
C PRO A 75 -22.52 8.33 21.11
N GLU A 76 -22.67 7.81 22.33
CA GLU A 76 -22.26 8.54 23.52
C GLU A 76 -20.74 8.80 23.50
N LYS A 77 -20.28 9.71 24.36
CA LYS A 77 -18.86 10.02 24.45
C LYS A 77 -18.04 8.84 24.98
N HIS A 78 -17.00 8.48 24.26
CA HIS A 78 -16.04 7.42 24.62
C HIS A 78 -14.62 7.95 24.63
N THR A 79 -13.71 7.14 25.16
CA THR A 79 -12.27 7.37 25.16
C THR A 79 -11.59 6.30 24.30
N ILE A 80 -10.83 6.72 23.31
CA ILE A 80 -9.98 5.84 22.51
C ILE A 80 -8.51 6.10 22.82
N ALA A 81 -7.74 5.05 23.10
CA ALA A 81 -6.29 5.11 23.21
C ALA A 81 -5.67 4.80 21.84
N TRP A 82 -4.89 5.72 21.31
CA TRP A 82 -4.08 5.55 20.13
C TRP A 82 -2.65 5.17 20.52
N MET A 83 -2.18 4.03 20.02
CA MET A 83 -0.81 3.55 20.20
C MET A 83 0.08 4.14 19.12
N GLU A 84 0.67 5.32 19.39
CA GLU A 84 1.55 6.00 18.45
C GLU A 84 2.86 5.25 18.32
N CYS A 85 3.11 4.67 17.15
CA CYS A 85 4.32 3.91 16.87
C CYS A 85 5.55 4.82 16.69
N ASP A 86 6.74 4.26 16.77
CA ASP A 86 8.02 4.97 16.78
C ASP A 86 8.62 5.21 15.37
N VAL A 87 7.81 5.13 14.32
CA VAL A 87 8.17 5.57 12.96
C VAL A 87 7.47 6.89 12.60
N PRO A 88 8.07 7.73 11.74
CA PRO A 88 7.54 9.06 11.39
C PRO A 88 6.08 9.05 10.92
N THR A 89 5.69 8.08 10.12
CA THR A 89 4.33 7.88 9.59
C THR A 89 3.24 7.96 10.66
N CYS A 90 3.45 7.39 11.86
CA CYS A 90 2.43 7.39 12.92
C CYS A 90 2.11 8.80 13.41
N SER A 91 3.13 9.60 13.71
CA SER A 91 2.94 10.97 14.21
C SER A 91 2.55 11.96 13.12
N ALA A 92 3.00 11.73 11.87
CA ALA A 92 2.74 12.63 10.75
C ALA A 92 1.30 12.50 10.19
N TYR A 93 0.74 11.29 10.14
CA TYR A 93 -0.51 11.03 9.43
C TYR A 93 -1.60 10.39 10.30
N LEU A 94 -1.29 9.28 11.00
CA LEU A 94 -2.30 8.57 11.79
C LEU A 94 -2.78 9.40 12.99
N THR A 95 -1.86 10.00 13.75
CA THR A 95 -2.23 10.82 14.91
C THR A 95 -3.11 12.03 14.54
N PRO A 96 -2.85 12.81 13.47
CA PRO A 96 -3.78 13.82 12.99
C PRO A 96 -5.15 13.26 12.61
N GLY A 97 -5.19 12.10 11.90
CA GLY A 97 -6.43 11.43 11.54
C GLY A 97 -7.27 11.04 12.75
N PHE A 98 -6.65 10.43 13.79
CA PHE A 98 -7.34 10.13 15.05
C PHE A 98 -7.87 11.39 15.75
N LYS A 99 -7.09 12.47 15.79
CA LYS A 99 -7.55 13.74 16.37
C LYS A 99 -8.78 14.27 15.66
N ALA A 100 -8.75 14.33 14.32
CA ALA A 100 -9.87 14.83 13.53
C ALA A 100 -11.13 13.94 13.69
N ALA A 101 -10.98 12.62 13.62
CA ALA A 101 -12.10 11.70 13.74
C ALA A 101 -12.73 11.69 15.14
N THR A 102 -11.92 11.69 16.21
CA THR A 102 -12.44 11.74 17.58
C THR A 102 -13.06 13.09 17.92
N GLU A 103 -12.50 14.19 17.41
CA GLU A 103 -13.09 15.54 17.56
C GLU A 103 -14.48 15.62 16.90
N ALA A 104 -14.65 15.04 15.71
CA ALA A 104 -15.92 15.00 15.00
C ALA A 104 -17.03 14.29 15.81
N LEU A 105 -16.69 13.25 16.56
CA LEU A 105 -17.62 12.54 17.47
C LEU A 105 -17.71 13.17 18.88
N GLY A 106 -16.86 14.14 19.21
CA GLY A 106 -16.75 14.68 20.58
C GLY A 106 -16.16 13.69 21.59
N TRP A 107 -15.37 12.73 21.12
CA TRP A 107 -14.71 11.70 21.94
C TRP A 107 -13.34 12.18 22.49
N ASP A 108 -12.87 11.53 23.55
CA ASP A 108 -11.54 11.79 24.10
C ASP A 108 -10.50 10.88 23.42
N LEU A 109 -9.39 11.48 22.98
CA LEU A 109 -8.23 10.78 22.47
C LEU A 109 -7.10 10.79 23.51
N GLN A 110 -6.59 9.59 23.84
CA GLN A 110 -5.37 9.42 24.64
C GLN A 110 -4.27 8.84 23.74
N ILE A 111 -3.10 9.46 23.73
CA ILE A 111 -1.97 9.02 22.89
C ILE A 111 -0.94 8.36 23.79
N PHE A 112 -0.60 7.12 23.49
CA PHE A 112 0.44 6.34 24.20
C PHE A 112 1.58 6.02 23.23
N PRO A 113 2.85 6.25 23.63
CA PRO A 113 3.98 5.82 22.80
C PRO A 113 4.07 4.31 22.76
N MET A 114 4.29 3.76 21.57
CA MET A 114 4.48 2.34 21.34
C MET A 114 5.77 2.11 20.55
N LYS A 115 6.60 1.18 21.04
CA LYS A 115 7.75 0.72 20.26
C LYS A 115 7.32 -0.44 19.38
N SER A 116 7.49 -0.31 18.07
CA SER A 116 7.08 -1.34 17.10
C SER A 116 7.82 -2.67 17.31
N ALA A 117 9.08 -2.63 17.75
CA ALA A 117 9.86 -3.82 18.06
C ALA A 117 9.48 -4.50 19.40
N ASP A 118 8.84 -3.77 20.33
CA ASP A 118 8.40 -4.26 21.65
C ASP A 118 7.12 -3.53 22.08
N PRO A 119 5.95 -3.85 21.47
CA PRO A 119 4.71 -3.11 21.69
C PRO A 119 4.07 -3.32 23.06
N GLY A 120 4.38 -4.45 23.72
CA GLY A 120 3.74 -4.87 24.98
C GLY A 120 3.70 -3.81 26.06
N PRO A 121 4.82 -3.17 26.46
CA PRO A 121 4.84 -2.17 27.53
C PRO A 121 3.95 -0.95 27.25
N GLY A 122 3.92 -0.44 26.03
CA GLY A 122 3.06 0.66 25.62
C GLY A 122 1.58 0.29 25.72
N ILE A 123 1.22 -0.86 25.14
CA ILE A 123 -0.16 -1.39 25.16
C ILE A 123 -0.61 -1.64 26.60
N GLN A 124 0.25 -2.17 27.48
CA GLN A 124 -0.09 -2.36 28.89
C GLN A 124 -0.41 -1.03 29.57
N ALA A 125 0.38 0.01 29.31
CA ALA A 125 0.13 1.33 29.88
C ALA A 125 -1.24 1.90 29.42
N ALA A 126 -1.63 1.66 28.16
CA ALA A 126 -2.96 2.02 27.69
C ALA A 126 -4.08 1.23 28.37
N ILE A 127 -3.92 -0.09 28.53
CA ILE A 127 -4.88 -0.95 29.27
C ILE A 127 -5.05 -0.46 30.71
N ASP A 128 -3.96 -0.14 31.40
CA ASP A 128 -3.99 0.34 32.80
C ASP A 128 -4.69 1.70 32.93
N ALA A 129 -4.71 2.52 31.87
CA ALA A 129 -5.44 3.78 31.85
C ALA A 129 -6.97 3.60 31.65
N GLY A 130 -7.42 2.42 31.23
CA GLY A 130 -8.84 2.06 31.13
C GLY A 130 -9.63 2.81 30.08
N PRO A 131 -9.16 2.94 28.82
CA PRO A 131 -9.96 3.49 27.73
C PRO A 131 -11.08 2.53 27.34
N ASP A 132 -12.05 3.03 26.55
CA ASP A 132 -13.10 2.17 26.00
C ASP A 132 -12.58 1.32 24.83
N TYR A 133 -11.59 1.84 24.06
CA TYR A 133 -11.00 1.18 22.89
C TYR A 133 -9.49 1.45 22.83
N ILE A 134 -8.75 0.51 22.27
CA ILE A 134 -7.32 0.69 21.93
C ILE A 134 -7.14 0.49 20.44
N ALA A 135 -6.55 1.47 19.77
CA ALA A 135 -6.22 1.44 18.36
C ALA A 135 -4.70 1.40 18.16
N MET A 136 -4.23 0.58 17.22
CA MET A 136 -2.80 0.35 16.96
C MET A 136 -2.54 0.07 15.48
N THR A 137 -1.27 0.03 15.10
CA THR A 137 -0.86 -0.25 13.72
C THR A 137 0.45 -1.04 13.66
N GLY A 138 0.64 -1.82 12.58
CA GLY A 138 1.91 -2.43 12.20
C GLY A 138 2.39 -3.60 13.08
N VAL A 139 1.60 -4.02 14.06
CA VAL A 139 1.95 -5.09 14.99
C VAL A 139 0.96 -6.26 14.92
N VAL A 140 1.41 -7.45 15.31
CA VAL A 140 0.60 -8.67 15.31
C VAL A 140 0.47 -9.22 16.72
N ALA A 141 -0.65 -9.89 17.03
CA ALA A 141 -0.99 -10.40 18.35
C ALA A 141 0.14 -11.24 19.00
N ALA A 142 0.88 -12.00 18.20
CA ALA A 142 1.99 -12.81 18.66
C ALA A 142 3.11 -12.00 19.34
N GLN A 143 3.25 -10.71 19.03
CA GLN A 143 4.27 -9.83 19.62
C GLN A 143 3.88 -9.33 21.02
N PHE A 144 2.58 -9.34 21.36
CA PHE A 144 2.05 -8.82 22.62
C PHE A 144 0.89 -9.65 23.19
N GLN A 145 0.93 -10.98 23.03
CA GLN A 145 -0.14 -11.88 23.46
C GLN A 145 -0.60 -11.69 24.93
N PRO A 146 0.30 -11.43 25.92
CA PRO A 146 -0.14 -11.14 27.28
C PRO A 146 -1.06 -9.92 27.39
N GLN A 147 -0.85 -8.89 26.56
CA GLN A 147 -1.66 -7.68 26.53
C GLN A 147 -2.98 -7.91 25.78
N VAL A 148 -3.00 -8.76 24.75
CA VAL A 148 -4.25 -9.22 24.12
C VAL A 148 -5.16 -9.87 25.17
N ASP A 149 -4.61 -10.78 25.98
CA ASP A 149 -5.34 -11.46 27.05
C ASP A 149 -5.82 -10.47 28.15
N ALA A 150 -4.98 -9.49 28.50
CA ALA A 150 -5.31 -8.46 29.48
C ALA A 150 -6.41 -7.51 28.97
N ALA A 151 -6.33 -7.03 27.73
CA ALA A 151 -7.35 -6.20 27.11
C ALA A 151 -8.70 -6.93 27.05
N LYS A 152 -8.69 -8.20 26.64
CA LYS A 152 -9.87 -9.06 26.61
C LYS A 152 -10.47 -9.23 28.00
N ALA A 153 -9.66 -9.48 29.03
CA ALA A 153 -10.11 -9.61 30.41
C ALA A 153 -10.70 -8.30 30.96
N ALA A 154 -10.17 -7.16 30.52
CA ALA A 154 -10.68 -5.83 30.86
C ALA A 154 -11.92 -5.43 30.04
N GLY A 155 -12.29 -6.19 28.99
CA GLY A 155 -13.39 -5.87 28.09
C GLY A 155 -13.08 -4.70 27.14
N ILE A 156 -11.78 -4.45 26.84
CA ILE A 156 -11.31 -3.37 25.98
C ILE A 156 -11.07 -3.95 24.57
N PRO A 157 -11.90 -3.61 23.57
CA PRO A 157 -11.67 -4.04 22.19
C PRO A 157 -10.38 -3.43 21.61
N LEU A 158 -9.62 -4.27 20.89
CA LEU A 158 -8.46 -3.84 20.11
C LEU A 158 -8.88 -3.62 18.66
N LEU A 159 -8.44 -2.51 18.08
CA LEU A 159 -8.63 -2.12 16.68
C LEU A 159 -7.25 -1.97 16.06
N SER A 160 -7.03 -2.55 14.90
CA SER A 160 -5.72 -2.53 14.27
C SER A 160 -5.83 -2.26 12.77
N CYS A 161 -4.77 -1.67 12.21
CA CYS A 161 -4.53 -1.60 10.76
C CYS A 161 -3.08 -1.99 10.46
N PHE A 162 -2.81 -2.38 9.22
CA PHE A 162 -1.46 -2.73 8.73
C PHE A 162 -0.78 -3.86 9.52
N GLY A 163 -1.58 -4.83 9.97
CA GLY A 163 -1.12 -6.08 10.58
C GLY A 163 -1.64 -7.29 9.78
N THR A 164 -1.17 -8.50 10.11
CA THR A 164 -1.56 -9.73 9.39
C THR A 164 -2.56 -10.61 10.14
N ASP A 165 -2.96 -10.22 11.36
CA ASP A 165 -3.96 -10.97 12.12
C ASP A 165 -5.35 -10.83 11.47
N ALA A 166 -6.06 -11.94 11.36
CA ALA A 166 -7.47 -11.87 10.99
C ALA A 166 -8.31 -11.33 12.17
N PRO A 167 -9.28 -10.41 11.93
CA PRO A 167 -10.16 -9.93 12.99
C PRO A 167 -10.91 -11.08 13.64
N SER A 168 -10.88 -11.13 14.96
CA SER A 168 -11.54 -12.18 15.75
C SER A 168 -11.88 -11.67 17.16
N ALA A 169 -13.16 -11.77 17.52
CA ALA A 169 -13.58 -11.52 18.91
C ALA A 169 -12.91 -12.45 19.91
N ASP A 170 -12.52 -13.67 19.49
CA ASP A 170 -11.80 -14.61 20.32
C ASP A 170 -10.37 -14.15 20.62
N LEU A 171 -9.73 -13.45 19.68
CA LEU A 171 -8.45 -12.79 19.91
C LEU A 171 -8.61 -11.42 20.59
N GLY A 172 -9.82 -10.86 20.67
CA GLY A 172 -10.03 -9.49 21.15
C GLY A 172 -9.63 -8.40 20.16
N ILE A 173 -9.21 -8.76 18.96
CA ILE A 173 -8.96 -7.85 17.84
C ILE A 173 -10.21 -7.81 16.98
N TYR A 174 -10.96 -6.73 17.07
CA TYR A 174 -12.28 -6.62 16.45
C TYR A 174 -12.22 -6.12 15.01
N MET A 175 -11.17 -5.39 14.67
CA MET A 175 -10.96 -4.83 13.33
C MET A 175 -9.50 -4.99 12.93
N GLN A 176 -9.29 -5.24 11.65
CA GLN A 176 -7.99 -5.18 10.97
C GLN A 176 -8.19 -4.58 9.59
N CYS A 177 -7.57 -3.43 9.31
CA CYS A 177 -7.54 -2.84 7.96
C CYS A 177 -6.11 -2.81 7.41
N GLY A 178 -5.95 -2.66 6.09
CA GLY A 178 -4.63 -2.70 5.48
C GLY A 178 -3.87 -3.99 5.77
N ASP A 179 -4.59 -5.09 5.87
CA ASP A 179 -4.07 -6.42 6.14
C ASP A 179 -3.40 -7.06 4.90
N HIS A 180 -3.10 -8.35 4.98
CA HIS A 180 -2.50 -9.07 3.86
C HIS A 180 -3.33 -8.97 2.57
N ASN A 181 -4.67 -8.90 2.63
CA ASN A 181 -5.49 -8.75 1.42
C ASN A 181 -5.28 -7.39 0.73
N PHE A 182 -4.90 -6.37 1.48
CA PHE A 182 -4.57 -5.06 0.95
C PHE A 182 -3.18 -5.07 0.30
N VAL A 183 -2.14 -5.52 1.04
CA VAL A 183 -0.77 -5.53 0.53
C VAL A 183 -0.54 -6.56 -0.58
N GLU A 184 -1.36 -7.62 -0.65
CA GLU A 184 -1.44 -8.54 -1.78
C GLU A 184 -1.97 -7.87 -3.07
N LYS A 185 -2.46 -6.63 -3.00
CA LYS A 185 -2.85 -5.81 -4.14
C LYS A 185 -1.85 -4.69 -4.41
N THR A 186 -1.36 -4.01 -3.37
CA THR A 186 -0.44 -2.87 -3.52
C THR A 186 0.95 -3.31 -3.97
N GLY A 187 1.50 -4.39 -3.44
CA GLY A 187 2.75 -4.97 -3.91
C GLY A 187 2.72 -5.28 -5.41
N PRO A 188 1.77 -6.10 -5.91
CA PRO A 188 1.57 -6.33 -7.33
C PRO A 188 1.37 -5.07 -8.17
N LEU A 189 0.65 -4.06 -7.66
CA LEU A 189 0.44 -2.81 -8.35
C LEU A 189 1.75 -2.07 -8.62
N MET A 190 2.63 -2.02 -7.62
CA MET A 190 3.94 -1.36 -7.77
C MET A 190 4.92 -2.19 -8.62
N ALA A 191 4.80 -3.52 -8.62
CA ALA A 191 5.51 -4.37 -9.57
C ALA A 191 5.07 -4.08 -11.01
N ASP A 192 3.77 -4.01 -11.26
CA ASP A 192 3.21 -3.70 -12.57
C ASP A 192 3.63 -2.29 -13.04
N TRP A 193 3.67 -1.31 -12.12
CA TRP A 193 4.17 0.02 -12.47
C TRP A 193 5.62 -0.02 -12.97
N ALA A 194 6.53 -0.75 -12.29
CA ALA A 194 7.91 -0.88 -12.73
C ALA A 194 8.05 -1.63 -14.07
N ILE A 195 7.23 -2.66 -14.29
CA ILE A 195 7.16 -3.39 -15.57
C ILE A 195 6.76 -2.44 -16.70
N VAL A 196 5.75 -1.59 -16.46
CA VAL A 196 5.23 -0.64 -17.45
C VAL A 196 6.24 0.49 -17.71
N ASP A 197 6.80 1.12 -16.68
CA ASP A 197 7.74 2.22 -16.81
C ASP A 197 9.05 1.79 -17.50
N SER A 198 9.49 0.55 -17.24
CA SER A 198 10.69 -0.03 -17.88
C SER A 198 10.45 -0.67 -19.25
N GLU A 199 9.20 -0.76 -19.71
CA GLU A 199 8.82 -1.53 -20.91
C GLU A 199 9.30 -3.00 -20.83
N GLY A 200 9.25 -3.61 -19.62
CA GLY A 200 9.65 -5.00 -19.37
C GLY A 200 11.15 -5.20 -19.16
N ALA A 201 11.91 -4.15 -18.86
CA ALA A 201 13.37 -4.21 -18.65
C ALA A 201 13.80 -3.84 -17.20
N ALA A 202 12.91 -3.99 -16.22
CA ALA A 202 13.21 -3.68 -14.82
C ALA A 202 14.22 -4.67 -14.22
N ASN A 203 15.25 -4.15 -13.54
CA ASN A 203 16.10 -4.87 -12.59
C ASN A 203 16.01 -4.15 -11.25
N VAL A 204 15.25 -4.71 -10.31
CA VAL A 204 14.79 -4.04 -9.11
C VAL A 204 15.58 -4.45 -7.88
N LEU A 205 16.05 -3.47 -7.10
CA LEU A 205 16.45 -3.69 -5.72
C LEU A 205 15.21 -3.48 -4.84
N ILE A 206 14.70 -4.55 -4.24
CA ILE A 206 13.61 -4.50 -3.26
C ILE A 206 14.22 -4.20 -1.89
N VAL A 207 13.89 -3.05 -1.30
CA VAL A 207 14.30 -2.68 0.07
C VAL A 207 13.14 -2.95 1.02
N ASN A 208 13.35 -3.84 1.98
CA ASN A 208 12.31 -4.34 2.88
C ASN A 208 12.75 -4.36 4.35
N ILE A 209 11.76 -4.23 5.28
CA ILE A 209 11.94 -4.41 6.72
C ILE A 209 11.11 -5.62 7.18
N PRO A 210 11.70 -6.82 7.32
CA PRO A 210 10.98 -8.02 7.77
C PRO A 210 10.49 -7.96 9.23
N ASP A 211 10.90 -6.96 10.00
CA ASP A 211 10.36 -6.68 11.34
C ASP A 211 8.84 -6.41 11.31
N PHE A 212 8.32 -5.96 10.18
CA PHE A 212 6.89 -5.81 9.91
C PHE A 212 6.38 -6.97 9.02
N PRO A 213 5.64 -7.95 9.57
CA PRO A 213 5.17 -9.11 8.80
C PRO A 213 4.34 -8.76 7.57
N VAL A 214 3.59 -7.66 7.61
CA VAL A 214 2.77 -7.19 6.48
C VAL A 214 3.64 -6.83 5.27
N LEU A 215 4.84 -6.27 5.48
CA LEU A 215 5.76 -5.90 4.39
C LEU A 215 6.43 -7.15 3.76
N VAL A 216 6.53 -8.25 4.51
CA VAL A 216 6.97 -9.54 3.95
C VAL A 216 5.93 -10.08 2.99
N VAL A 217 4.65 -10.07 3.38
CA VAL A 217 3.54 -10.49 2.51
C VAL A 217 3.49 -9.64 1.24
N GLU A 218 3.64 -8.33 1.37
CA GLU A 218 3.67 -7.41 0.24
C GLU A 218 4.81 -7.70 -0.74
N THR A 219 6.03 -7.81 -0.24
CA THR A 219 7.20 -8.05 -1.09
C THR A 219 7.17 -9.44 -1.74
N ASP A 220 6.57 -10.43 -1.09
CA ASP A 220 6.33 -11.75 -1.69
C ASP A 220 5.30 -11.66 -2.83
N ALA A 221 4.21 -10.91 -2.64
CA ALA A 221 3.22 -10.65 -3.69
C ALA A 221 3.81 -9.83 -4.85
N TYR A 222 4.66 -8.81 -4.53
CA TYR A 222 5.42 -8.04 -5.53
C TYR A 222 6.28 -8.95 -6.41
N LYS A 223 7.07 -9.85 -5.80
CA LYS A 223 7.95 -10.80 -6.52
C LYS A 223 7.15 -11.75 -7.40
N ALA A 224 6.05 -12.29 -6.87
CA ALA A 224 5.16 -13.17 -7.64
C ALA A 224 4.56 -12.47 -8.86
N GLN A 225 4.19 -11.19 -8.74
CA GLN A 225 3.68 -10.39 -9.86
C GLN A 225 4.74 -10.11 -10.92
N MET A 226 5.97 -9.78 -10.49
CA MET A 226 7.11 -9.62 -11.41
C MET A 226 7.34 -10.91 -12.23
N GLU A 227 7.35 -12.07 -11.57
CA GLU A 227 7.51 -13.37 -12.24
C GLU A 227 6.37 -13.70 -13.20
N GLN A 228 5.13 -13.32 -12.83
CA GLN A 228 3.95 -13.58 -13.65
C GLN A 228 3.91 -12.71 -14.91
N ASN A 229 4.18 -11.41 -14.78
CA ASN A 229 3.95 -10.43 -15.83
C ASN A 229 5.21 -10.04 -16.61
N CYS A 230 6.42 -10.38 -16.13
CA CYS A 230 7.68 -10.00 -16.78
C CYS A 230 8.77 -11.06 -16.62
N SER A 231 8.87 -11.99 -17.53
CA SER A 231 9.90 -13.04 -17.48
C SER A 231 11.35 -12.52 -17.73
N SER A 232 11.49 -11.34 -18.32
CA SER A 232 12.76 -10.66 -18.57
C SER A 232 13.23 -9.79 -17.41
N CYS A 233 12.30 -9.35 -16.54
CA CYS A 233 12.62 -8.55 -15.37
C CYS A 233 13.42 -9.33 -14.32
N LYS A 234 14.14 -8.60 -13.49
CA LYS A 234 14.95 -9.18 -12.40
C LYS A 234 14.67 -8.43 -11.11
N TYR A 235 14.95 -9.08 -10.00
CA TYR A 235 14.93 -8.44 -8.70
C TYR A 235 15.99 -9.04 -7.76
N THR A 236 16.42 -8.23 -6.81
CA THR A 236 17.27 -8.64 -5.68
C THR A 236 16.70 -8.00 -4.42
N GLU A 237 16.69 -8.71 -3.31
CA GLU A 237 16.13 -8.20 -2.05
C GLU A 237 17.23 -7.73 -1.11
N LEU A 238 17.06 -6.54 -0.55
CA LEU A 238 17.87 -5.96 0.51
C LEU A 238 17.01 -5.84 1.77
N ASN A 239 17.16 -6.77 2.69
CA ASN A 239 16.52 -6.70 3.99
C ASN A 239 17.33 -5.81 4.94
N VAL A 240 16.69 -4.78 5.48
CA VAL A 240 17.22 -3.92 6.54
C VAL A 240 16.40 -4.14 7.80
N THR A 241 16.93 -3.74 8.96
CA THR A 241 16.20 -3.82 10.24
C THR A 241 15.52 -2.49 10.55
N LEU A 242 14.51 -2.51 11.42
CA LEU A 242 13.92 -1.28 11.95
C LEU A 242 14.98 -0.40 12.64
N ASP A 243 15.97 -1.01 13.30
CA ASP A 243 17.10 -0.30 13.91
C ASP A 243 17.98 0.39 12.86
N ASP A 244 18.20 -0.21 11.69
CA ASP A 244 18.92 0.42 10.58
C ASP A 244 18.17 1.61 9.99
N LEU A 245 16.85 1.54 9.92
CA LEU A 245 16.01 2.67 9.53
C LEU A 245 16.15 3.82 10.54
N ILE A 246 15.93 3.55 11.84
CA ILE A 246 16.01 4.56 12.91
C ILE A 246 17.41 5.19 12.97
N GLN A 247 18.46 4.43 12.69
CA GLN A 247 19.84 4.95 12.68
C GLN A 247 20.26 5.62 11.36
N GLY A 248 19.37 5.70 10.37
CA GLY A 248 19.65 6.33 9.07
C GLY A 248 20.69 5.59 8.21
N LYS A 249 20.77 4.26 8.33
CA LYS A 249 21.76 3.44 7.61
C LYS A 249 21.26 2.98 6.22
N VAL A 250 19.97 3.07 5.95
CA VAL A 250 19.36 2.58 4.71
C VAL A 250 19.99 3.19 3.45
N PRO A 251 20.23 4.53 3.37
CA PRO A 251 20.84 5.13 2.18
C PRO A 251 22.22 4.54 1.81
N ALA A 252 23.06 4.29 2.82
CA ALA A 252 24.38 3.70 2.59
C ALA A 252 24.29 2.23 2.16
N ALA A 253 23.33 1.47 2.69
CA ALA A 253 23.11 0.08 2.30
C ALA A 253 22.61 -0.02 0.86
N VAL A 254 21.68 0.83 0.43
CA VAL A 254 21.19 0.91 -0.95
C VAL A 254 22.31 1.31 -1.91
N ALA A 255 23.09 2.36 -1.61
CA ALA A 255 24.22 2.77 -2.43
C ALA A 255 25.26 1.64 -2.60
N SER A 256 25.53 0.88 -1.52
CA SER A 256 26.43 -0.27 -1.57
C SER A 256 25.90 -1.40 -2.45
N ALA A 257 24.59 -1.66 -2.42
CA ALA A 257 23.97 -2.68 -3.27
C ALA A 257 24.07 -2.31 -4.76
N LEU A 258 23.81 -1.05 -5.13
CA LEU A 258 23.95 -0.56 -6.51
C LEU A 258 25.40 -0.55 -6.99
N GLN A 259 26.37 -0.27 -6.10
CA GLN A 259 27.80 -0.39 -6.43
C GLN A 259 28.20 -1.84 -6.72
N ALA A 260 27.59 -2.80 -6.01
CA ALA A 260 27.85 -4.23 -6.22
C ALA A 260 27.19 -4.76 -7.50
N ASP A 261 26.02 -4.25 -7.86
CA ASP A 261 25.34 -4.56 -9.11
C ASP A 261 24.89 -3.28 -9.85
N PRO A 262 25.72 -2.73 -10.73
CA PRO A 262 25.39 -1.53 -11.51
C PRO A 262 24.30 -1.74 -12.58
N SER A 263 23.77 -2.96 -12.74
CA SER A 263 22.67 -3.23 -13.67
C SER A 263 21.29 -2.95 -13.04
N ILE A 264 21.22 -2.71 -11.73
CA ILE A 264 20.00 -2.29 -11.04
C ILE A 264 19.59 -0.92 -11.57
N ASN A 265 18.37 -0.81 -12.07
CA ASN A 265 17.79 0.43 -12.61
C ASN A 265 16.54 0.89 -11.86
N TYR A 266 16.06 0.11 -10.88
CA TYR A 266 14.94 0.46 -10.01
C TYR A 266 15.26 0.13 -8.56
N VAL A 267 14.82 0.99 -7.63
CA VAL A 267 14.84 0.75 -6.18
C VAL A 267 13.41 0.83 -5.69
N PHE A 268 12.83 -0.30 -5.33
CA PHE A 268 11.50 -0.39 -4.70
C PHE A 268 11.63 -0.33 -3.19
N ALA A 269 10.97 0.61 -2.54
CA ALA A 269 10.86 0.69 -1.10
C ALA A 269 9.48 0.15 -0.67
N SER A 270 9.47 -0.89 0.16
CA SER A 270 8.24 -1.48 0.67
C SER A 270 7.49 -0.61 1.69
N PHE A 271 8.09 0.54 2.08
CA PHE A 271 7.54 1.43 3.08
C PHE A 271 8.11 2.85 2.91
N GLY A 272 7.27 3.88 2.99
CA GLY A 272 7.62 5.26 2.66
C GLY A 272 8.68 5.93 3.54
N ASP A 273 8.93 5.43 4.74
CA ASP A 273 10.03 5.96 5.56
C ASP A 273 11.41 5.39 5.14
N LEU A 274 11.45 4.30 4.32
CA LEU A 274 12.71 3.63 3.92
C LEU A 274 13.61 4.48 3.02
N PRO A 275 13.10 5.19 1.99
CA PRO A 275 13.97 5.88 1.03
C PRO A 275 14.47 7.24 1.53
N GLY A 276 14.16 7.62 2.75
CA GLY A 276 14.62 8.89 3.32
C GLY A 276 16.12 9.08 3.16
N GLY A 277 16.54 10.01 2.27
CA GLY A 277 17.94 10.28 1.94
C GLY A 277 18.60 9.31 0.95
N VAL A 278 17.89 8.32 0.42
CA VAL A 278 18.42 7.37 -0.58
C VAL A 278 18.78 8.11 -1.87
N THR A 279 17.89 8.93 -2.41
CA THR A 279 18.12 9.71 -3.63
C THR A 279 19.36 10.59 -3.51
N ALA A 280 19.50 11.31 -2.38
CA ALA A 280 20.67 12.14 -2.11
C ALA A 280 21.97 11.32 -2.00
N ALA A 281 21.91 10.13 -1.38
CA ALA A 281 23.09 9.25 -1.27
C ALA A 281 23.49 8.67 -2.61
N LEU A 282 22.54 8.31 -3.47
CA LEU A 282 22.78 7.84 -4.83
C LEU A 282 23.37 8.94 -5.71
N ASP A 283 22.85 10.17 -5.63
CA ASP A 283 23.38 11.34 -6.35
C ASP A 283 24.85 11.62 -5.93
N ALA A 284 25.11 11.69 -4.62
CA ALA A 284 26.46 11.88 -4.09
C ALA A 284 27.45 10.79 -4.50
N ALA A 285 26.97 9.57 -4.73
CA ALA A 285 27.79 8.45 -5.21
C ALA A 285 27.89 8.38 -6.75
N GLY A 286 27.18 9.25 -7.48
CA GLY A 286 27.09 9.23 -8.94
C GLY A 286 26.34 8.01 -9.49
N LEU A 287 25.38 7.48 -8.73
CA LEU A 287 24.60 6.28 -9.05
C LEU A 287 23.13 6.58 -9.38
N LEU A 288 22.68 7.83 -9.24
CA LEU A 288 21.29 8.18 -9.46
C LEU A 288 20.88 8.20 -10.94
N ASP A 289 21.84 8.50 -11.83
CA ASP A 289 21.55 8.56 -13.27
C ASP A 289 21.16 7.17 -13.80
N GLY A 290 19.95 7.06 -14.34
CA GLY A 290 19.38 5.81 -14.84
C GLY A 290 18.76 4.89 -13.77
N VAL A 291 18.66 5.35 -12.53
CA VAL A 291 17.98 4.64 -11.44
C VAL A 291 16.71 5.36 -11.03
N THR A 292 15.60 4.64 -10.93
CA THR A 292 14.33 5.15 -10.44
C THR A 292 14.04 4.62 -9.05
N VAL A 293 13.94 5.51 -8.06
CA VAL A 293 13.43 5.18 -6.71
C VAL A 293 11.92 5.32 -6.73
N TYR A 294 11.21 4.36 -6.17
CA TYR A 294 9.75 4.33 -6.10
C TYR A 294 9.31 3.38 -4.98
N GLY A 295 8.04 3.35 -4.65
CA GLY A 295 7.63 2.46 -3.56
C GLY A 295 6.16 2.47 -3.24
N GLN A 296 5.86 1.88 -2.08
CA GLN A 296 4.55 1.86 -1.47
C GLN A 296 4.54 2.80 -0.26
N ASP A 297 3.35 3.37 0.02
CA ASP A 297 3.10 4.08 1.28
C ASP A 297 3.98 5.32 1.47
N PHE A 298 3.89 6.26 0.55
CA PHE A 298 4.74 7.45 0.51
C PHE A 298 4.82 8.24 1.83
N SER A 299 5.92 8.94 2.02
CA SER A 299 6.08 10.04 2.96
C SER A 299 5.99 11.40 2.24
N THR A 300 5.91 12.50 2.98
CA THR A 300 5.95 13.85 2.36
C THR A 300 7.24 14.08 1.57
N ILE A 301 8.36 13.50 2.02
CA ILE A 301 9.65 13.59 1.32
C ILE A 301 9.56 12.95 -0.08
N ASP A 302 8.90 11.81 -0.18
CA ASP A 302 8.75 11.11 -1.47
C ASP A 302 7.90 11.92 -2.44
N LEU A 303 6.84 12.57 -1.95
CA LEU A 303 6.04 13.49 -2.75
C LEU A 303 6.87 14.69 -3.23
N GLU A 304 7.69 15.30 -2.37
CA GLU A 304 8.60 16.38 -2.74
C GLU A 304 9.61 15.92 -3.81
N GLU A 305 10.09 14.68 -3.73
CA GLU A 305 11.00 14.10 -4.70
C GLU A 305 10.30 13.74 -6.04
N ILE A 306 9.01 13.36 -6.03
CA ILE A 306 8.20 13.26 -7.28
C ILE A 306 8.10 14.65 -7.93
N VAL A 307 7.78 15.70 -7.13
CA VAL A 307 7.71 17.08 -7.64
C VAL A 307 9.05 17.52 -8.23
N ALA A 308 10.16 17.16 -7.61
CA ALA A 308 11.51 17.44 -8.10
C ALA A 308 11.90 16.58 -9.32
N GLY A 309 11.19 15.50 -9.61
CA GLY A 309 11.50 14.55 -10.68
C GLY A 309 12.67 13.62 -10.38
N THR A 310 12.98 13.41 -9.10
CA THR A 310 14.07 12.54 -8.62
C THR A 310 13.60 11.16 -8.18
N GLN A 311 12.29 11.01 -7.92
CA GLN A 311 11.64 9.71 -7.71
C GLN A 311 10.58 9.42 -8.78
N GLY A 312 10.16 8.14 -8.86
CA GLY A 312 9.20 7.66 -9.84
C GLY A 312 7.77 7.79 -9.38
N ALA A 313 7.21 6.74 -8.82
CA ALA A 313 5.82 6.64 -8.40
C ALA A 313 5.70 6.08 -6.99
N TRP A 314 4.55 6.34 -6.36
CA TRP A 314 4.22 5.80 -5.05
C TRP A 314 2.76 5.35 -5.02
N SER A 315 2.50 4.21 -4.39
CA SER A 315 1.12 3.93 -4.01
C SER A 315 0.72 4.80 -2.83
N ALA A 316 -0.51 5.28 -2.87
CA ALA A 316 -1.09 6.07 -1.79
C ALA A 316 -1.85 5.15 -0.85
N ASP A 317 -1.29 4.92 0.33
CA ASP A 317 -1.97 4.23 1.43
C ASP A 317 -2.60 5.29 2.33
N PRO A 318 -3.94 5.34 2.45
CA PRO A 318 -4.63 6.43 3.10
C PRO A 318 -4.58 6.30 4.63
N LYS A 319 -3.50 6.78 5.25
CA LYS A 319 -3.20 6.61 6.68
C LYS A 319 -4.17 7.35 7.58
N GLY A 320 -4.45 8.62 7.29
CA GLY A 320 -5.46 9.38 8.01
C GLY A 320 -6.84 8.75 7.89
N TYR A 321 -7.19 8.26 6.69
CA TYR A 321 -8.42 7.52 6.48
C TYR A 321 -8.49 6.24 7.33
N ALA A 322 -7.38 5.49 7.47
CA ALA A 322 -7.34 4.30 8.35
C ALA A 322 -7.64 4.66 9.81
N ALA A 323 -7.21 5.83 10.28
CA ALA A 323 -7.57 6.33 11.61
C ALA A 323 -9.08 6.61 11.71
N TRP A 324 -9.69 7.26 10.71
CA TRP A 324 -11.14 7.48 10.66
C TRP A 324 -11.90 6.15 10.63
N LEU A 325 -11.42 5.17 9.88
CA LEU A 325 -12.04 3.85 9.80
C LEU A 325 -11.98 3.11 11.14
N MET A 326 -10.88 3.21 11.89
CA MET A 326 -10.79 2.64 13.25
C MET A 326 -11.73 3.34 14.24
N VAL A 327 -11.88 4.66 14.15
CA VAL A 327 -12.85 5.39 14.98
C VAL A 327 -14.30 5.04 14.60
N ASP A 328 -14.60 4.87 13.30
CA ASP A 328 -15.90 4.39 12.83
C ASP A 328 -16.23 2.99 13.39
N ALA A 329 -15.24 2.09 13.36
CA ALA A 329 -15.40 0.75 13.94
C ALA A 329 -15.69 0.81 15.45
N ALA A 330 -14.97 1.65 16.20
CA ALA A 330 -15.24 1.88 17.62
C ALA A 330 -16.67 2.42 17.84
N ALA A 331 -17.09 3.38 17.02
CA ALA A 331 -18.45 3.96 17.09
C ALA A 331 -19.54 2.90 16.83
N ARG A 332 -19.32 2.01 15.85
CA ARG A 332 -20.25 0.89 15.59
C ARG A 332 -20.30 -0.10 16.75
N LEU A 333 -19.16 -0.47 17.30
CA LEU A 333 -19.08 -1.37 18.46
C LEU A 333 -19.81 -0.79 19.66
N SER A 334 -19.72 0.52 19.92
CA SER A 334 -20.42 1.18 21.02
C SER A 334 -21.94 1.11 20.90
N LEU A 335 -22.46 1.00 19.68
CA LEU A 335 -23.88 0.88 19.36
C LEU A 335 -24.31 -0.59 19.17
N GLY A 336 -23.43 -1.55 19.37
CA GLY A 336 -23.70 -2.98 19.17
C GLY A 336 -23.90 -3.35 17.70
N MET A 337 -23.37 -2.57 16.77
CA MET A 337 -23.44 -2.85 15.34
C MET A 337 -22.35 -3.86 14.94
N GLU A 338 -22.57 -4.59 13.86
CA GLU A 338 -21.59 -5.49 13.25
C GLU A 338 -20.57 -4.68 12.43
N LEU A 339 -19.34 -5.21 12.31
CA LEU A 339 -18.22 -4.59 11.57
C LEU A 339 -17.97 -5.24 10.19
N THR A 340 -19.01 -5.75 9.52
CA THR A 340 -18.84 -6.51 8.27
C THR A 340 -18.22 -5.64 7.17
N GLU A 341 -18.72 -4.42 6.98
CA GLU A 341 -18.17 -3.51 5.95
C GLU A 341 -16.74 -3.08 6.28
N GLU A 342 -16.42 -2.80 7.54
CA GLU A 342 -15.08 -2.40 7.99
C GLU A 342 -14.08 -3.55 7.94
N ARG A 343 -14.52 -4.79 8.08
CA ARG A 343 -13.69 -5.99 7.93
C ARG A 343 -13.41 -6.34 6.47
N ASP A 344 -14.45 -6.21 5.63
CA ASP A 344 -14.37 -6.55 4.21
C ASP A 344 -13.86 -5.36 3.38
N ALA A 345 -14.15 -4.13 3.80
CA ALA A 345 -13.54 -2.89 3.34
C ALA A 345 -12.14 -2.68 3.92
N ALA A 346 -11.55 -3.71 4.39
CA ALA A 346 -10.09 -3.85 4.35
C ALA A 346 -9.52 -3.43 2.97
N ALA A 347 -10.38 -3.15 2.02
CA ALA A 347 -10.22 -2.29 0.88
C ALA A 347 -9.93 -0.85 1.31
N LEU A 348 -8.78 -0.63 1.92
CA LEU A 348 -8.22 0.70 1.86
C LEU A 348 -8.13 1.06 0.37
N PRO A 349 -8.72 2.18 -0.05
CA PRO A 349 -8.54 2.64 -1.43
C PRO A 349 -7.08 2.97 -1.64
N THR A 350 -6.54 2.63 -2.80
CA THR A 350 -5.19 3.01 -3.19
C THR A 350 -5.18 3.59 -4.59
N ILE A 351 -4.28 4.53 -4.83
CA ILE A 351 -3.98 5.06 -6.16
C ILE A 351 -2.47 5.12 -6.34
N ILE A 352 -2.02 5.26 -7.59
CA ILE A 352 -0.64 5.56 -7.91
C ILE A 352 -0.48 7.07 -8.05
N ILE A 353 0.52 7.62 -7.38
CA ILE A 353 0.96 9.01 -7.52
C ILE A 353 2.26 8.98 -8.32
N ASP A 354 2.24 9.41 -9.57
CA ASP A 354 3.41 9.45 -10.45
C ASP A 354 3.56 10.80 -11.19
N GLU A 355 2.63 11.73 -10.97
CA GLU A 355 2.66 13.04 -11.60
C GLU A 355 3.00 14.14 -10.57
N PRO A 356 3.92 15.05 -10.89
CA PRO A 356 4.32 16.15 -9.98
C PRO A 356 3.14 17.01 -9.50
N ALA A 357 2.13 17.21 -10.34
CA ALA A 357 0.96 18.03 -9.98
C ALA A 357 0.06 17.34 -8.95
N GLU A 358 -0.05 16.01 -9.00
CA GLU A 358 -0.79 15.22 -8.02
C GLU A 358 -0.06 15.20 -6.68
N ALA A 359 1.25 14.93 -6.70
CA ALA A 359 2.09 14.99 -5.51
C ALA A 359 2.04 16.36 -4.84
N GLN A 360 2.13 17.46 -5.61
CA GLN A 360 2.02 18.81 -5.06
C GLN A 360 0.65 19.08 -4.44
N ALA A 361 -0.43 18.60 -5.05
CA ALA A 361 -1.77 18.77 -4.51
C ALA A 361 -1.96 18.06 -3.16
N ILE A 362 -1.32 16.90 -2.96
CA ILE A 362 -1.33 16.19 -1.68
C ILE A 362 -0.48 16.94 -0.64
N ILE A 363 0.69 17.46 -1.01
CA ILE A 363 1.53 18.28 -0.13
C ILE A 363 0.76 19.51 0.36
N ASP A 364 0.05 20.20 -0.54
CA ASP A 364 -0.69 21.43 -0.24
C ASP A 364 -1.82 21.23 0.78
N VAL A 365 -2.32 20.00 0.93
CA VAL A 365 -3.37 19.67 1.92
C VAL A 365 -2.83 18.96 3.18
N GLY A 366 -1.50 18.86 3.34
CA GLY A 366 -0.88 18.33 4.55
C GLY A 366 -0.06 17.06 4.37
N GLY A 367 0.10 16.58 3.15
CA GLY A 367 1.00 15.47 2.82
C GLY A 367 0.42 14.07 3.07
N ASP A 368 -0.85 13.96 3.46
CA ASP A 368 -1.58 12.70 3.55
C ASP A 368 -2.63 12.63 2.43
N TRP A 369 -2.73 11.47 1.80
CA TRP A 369 -3.78 11.25 0.81
C TRP A 369 -4.97 10.57 1.47
N MET A 370 -6.15 11.11 1.22
CA MET A 370 -7.43 10.50 1.59
C MET A 370 -8.37 10.51 0.37
N PRO A 371 -9.29 9.53 0.26
CA PRO A 371 -10.34 9.62 -0.75
C PRO A 371 -11.05 10.97 -0.68
N PRO A 372 -11.31 11.63 -1.82
CA PRO A 372 -11.94 12.94 -1.83
C PRO A 372 -13.27 12.97 -1.06
N GLY A 373 -13.38 13.85 -0.06
CA GLY A 373 -14.57 14.00 0.77
C GLY A 373 -14.76 12.91 1.84
N ALA A 374 -13.74 12.09 2.14
CA ALA A 374 -13.84 11.00 3.09
C ALA A 374 -14.28 11.44 4.48
N GLU A 375 -13.72 12.52 5.02
CA GLU A 375 -14.13 13.04 6.33
C GLU A 375 -15.60 13.42 6.39
N ASP A 376 -16.10 14.13 5.37
CA ASP A 376 -17.51 14.52 5.30
C ASP A 376 -18.42 13.31 5.12
N ALA A 377 -17.96 12.29 4.40
CA ALA A 377 -18.69 11.04 4.24
C ALA A 377 -18.82 10.30 5.58
N PHE A 378 -17.75 10.20 6.38
CA PHE A 378 -17.83 9.63 7.74
C PHE A 378 -18.75 10.43 8.63
N LYS A 379 -18.62 11.76 8.68
CA LYS A 379 -19.51 12.64 9.47
C LYS A 379 -20.98 12.43 9.08
N ALA A 380 -21.27 12.32 7.79
CA ALA A 380 -22.62 12.04 7.30
C ALA A 380 -23.14 10.66 7.76
N LEU A 381 -22.30 9.61 7.74
CA LEU A 381 -22.68 8.29 8.27
C LEU A 381 -22.89 8.30 9.78
N TRP A 382 -22.15 9.14 10.51
CA TRP A 382 -22.26 9.27 11.97
C TRP A 382 -23.43 10.17 12.41
N GLY A 383 -23.96 11.00 11.50
CA GLY A 383 -25.04 11.94 11.78
C GLY A 383 -24.57 13.20 12.55
N VAL A 384 -23.33 13.63 12.35
CA VAL A 384 -22.70 14.77 12.99
C VAL A 384 -22.21 15.81 11.99
#